data_0b81e7557ce2cf3f03340c11a08f2585
#
_entry.id   0b81e7557ce2cf3f03340c11a08f2585
#
_cell.length_a   1.000
_cell.length_b   1.000
_cell.length_c   1.000
_cell.angle_alpha   90.00
_cell.angle_beta   90.00
_cell.angle_gamma   90.00
#
_symmetry.space_group_name_H-M   'P 1'
#
loop_
_entity.id
_entity.type
_entity.pdbx_description
1 polymer ?
#
loop_
_entity_poly.entity_id
_entity_poly.type
_entity_poly.pdbx_seq_one_letter_code
_entity_poly.pdbx_strand_id
1 'polypeptide(L)'
;YQGLDKWVLEGGVQYMEYNLDAYQIKGIPFLTLYSTTPFAEITYRFTDMKSMRLELQYMNASKDYGSWAFALLEYNIAPRWSFTVSDMYNTKPNPGADNPNYKNPGNHYYNFFVAHTRGANRFTLAYVKQVDGMNCSGGVCRYEPAFSGLKATVTSSF
;
A
#
# COMPACT_ATOMS: atom_id res chain seq x y z
N TYR A 1 -0.72 -6.34 21.24
CA TYR A 1 -0.56 -7.32 22.32
C TYR A 1 0.74 -8.10 22.11
N GLN A 2 1.71 -7.95 23.00
CA GLN A 2 2.99 -8.69 23.01
C GLN A 2 2.91 -9.83 24.04
N GLY A 3 1.88 -10.63 24.01
CA GLY A 3 1.63 -11.66 25.01
C GLY A 3 2.14 -13.06 24.66
N LEU A 4 2.72 -13.21 23.48
CA LEU A 4 3.29 -14.47 23.01
C LEU A 4 4.65 -14.15 22.41
N ASP A 5 5.71 -14.74 22.90
CA ASP A 5 7.11 -14.41 22.53
C ASP A 5 7.42 -14.37 21.01
N LYS A 6 6.56 -14.98 20.20
CA LYS A 6 6.72 -15.08 18.76
C LYS A 6 5.68 -14.28 17.96
N TRP A 7 4.65 -13.74 18.60
CA TRP A 7 3.56 -13.06 17.93
C TRP A 7 3.50 -11.58 18.30
N VAL A 8 3.32 -10.73 17.32
CA VAL A 8 2.93 -9.33 17.51
C VAL A 8 1.62 -9.12 16.78
N LEU A 9 0.62 -8.61 17.49
CA LEU A 9 -0.71 -8.30 16.96
C LEU A 9 -0.93 -6.80 17.10
N GLU A 10 -1.30 -6.16 16.01
CA GLU A 10 -1.67 -4.76 15.96
C GLU A 10 -3.00 -4.61 15.23
N GLY A 11 -3.83 -3.68 15.66
CA GLY A 11 -5.09 -3.38 14.99
C GLY A 11 -5.62 -2.04 15.42
N GLY A 12 -6.39 -1.43 14.53
CA GLY A 12 -6.94 -0.13 14.80
C GLY A 12 -7.91 0.32 13.72
N VAL A 13 -8.37 1.56 13.86
CA VAL A 13 -9.24 2.22 12.90
C VAL A 13 -8.67 3.61 12.62
N GLN A 14 -8.41 3.90 11.37
CA GLN A 14 -8.06 5.23 10.90
C GLN A 14 -9.32 5.92 10.38
N TYR A 15 -9.58 7.13 10.86
CA TYR A 15 -10.56 8.04 10.27
C TYR A 15 -9.84 9.19 9.60
N MET A 16 -10.22 9.49 8.37
CA MET A 16 -9.58 10.54 7.58
C MET A 16 -10.63 11.42 6.90
N GLU A 17 -10.40 12.73 7.00
CA GLU A 17 -11.14 13.76 6.31
C GLU A 17 -10.14 14.62 5.53
N TYR A 18 -10.33 14.74 4.22
CA TYR A 18 -9.47 15.61 3.41
C TYR A 18 -10.19 16.18 2.19
N ASN A 19 -9.72 17.32 1.73
CA ASN A 19 -10.23 17.98 0.55
C ASN A 19 -9.50 17.46 -0.70
N LEU A 20 -10.24 16.83 -1.62
CA LEU A 20 -9.69 16.25 -2.85
C LEU A 20 -9.09 17.30 -3.79
N ASP A 21 -9.64 18.52 -3.82
CA ASP A 21 -9.13 19.58 -4.68
C ASP A 21 -7.74 20.04 -4.20
N ALA A 22 -7.56 20.20 -2.88
CA ALA A 22 -6.27 20.61 -2.32
C ALA A 22 -5.16 19.58 -2.52
N TYR A 23 -5.50 18.27 -2.48
CA TYR A 23 -4.50 17.19 -2.51
C TYR A 23 -4.32 16.54 -3.87
N GLN A 24 -5.34 16.57 -4.73
CA GLN A 24 -5.30 15.87 -6.03
C GLN A 24 -5.45 16.79 -7.23
N ILE A 25 -5.64 18.09 -7.00
CA ILE A 25 -5.77 19.13 -8.05
C ILE A 25 -6.85 18.74 -9.09
N LYS A 26 -7.97 18.20 -8.62
CA LYS A 26 -9.06 17.75 -9.51
C LYS A 26 -9.99 18.86 -10.00
N GLY A 27 -9.79 20.11 -9.55
CA GLY A 27 -10.61 21.24 -9.94
C GLY A 27 -12.08 21.15 -9.51
N ILE A 28 -12.38 20.36 -8.47
CA ILE A 28 -13.71 20.18 -7.92
C ILE A 28 -13.78 20.92 -6.58
N PRO A 29 -14.24 22.17 -6.55
CA PRO A 29 -14.27 22.95 -5.32
C PRO A 29 -15.12 22.25 -4.25
N PHE A 30 -14.60 22.23 -3.01
CA PHE A 30 -15.30 21.76 -1.80
C PHE A 30 -15.64 20.26 -1.75
N LEU A 31 -14.97 19.42 -2.54
CA LEU A 31 -15.16 17.98 -2.42
C LEU A 31 -14.36 17.42 -1.24
N THR A 32 -15.00 17.33 -0.07
CA THR A 32 -14.43 16.65 1.10
C THR A 32 -14.70 15.16 1.03
N LEU A 33 -13.65 14.36 1.17
CA LEU A 33 -13.70 12.91 1.30
C LEU A 33 -13.63 12.55 2.78
N TYR A 34 -14.53 11.67 3.19
CA TYR A 34 -14.49 10.99 4.48
C TYR A 34 -14.17 9.52 4.24
N SER A 35 -13.18 9.00 4.94
CA SER A 35 -12.87 7.57 4.89
C SER A 35 -12.62 6.99 6.28
N THR A 36 -13.01 5.74 6.43
CA THR A 36 -12.78 4.96 7.64
C THR A 36 -12.09 3.67 7.23
N THR A 37 -10.93 3.41 7.82
CA THR A 37 -10.08 2.28 7.46
C THR A 37 -9.72 1.47 8.70
N PRO A 38 -10.51 0.43 9.06
CA PRO A 38 -10.05 -0.59 9.99
C PRO A 38 -8.87 -1.35 9.38
N PHE A 39 -7.91 -1.69 10.23
CA PHE A 39 -6.76 -2.51 9.85
C PHE A 39 -6.40 -3.52 10.94
N ALA A 40 -5.75 -4.60 10.53
CA ALA A 40 -5.17 -5.60 11.41
C ALA A 40 -3.82 -6.04 10.84
N GLU A 41 -2.84 -6.19 11.71
CA GLU A 41 -1.51 -6.69 11.40
C GLU A 41 -1.14 -7.83 12.35
N ILE A 42 -0.58 -8.88 11.78
CA ILE A 42 -0.08 -10.04 12.52
C ILE A 42 1.35 -10.30 12.06
N THR A 43 2.29 -10.22 12.99
CA THR A 43 3.68 -10.63 12.76
C THR A 43 3.99 -11.90 13.55
N TYR A 44 4.54 -12.90 12.87
CA TYR A 44 5.04 -14.12 13.47
C TYR A 44 6.55 -14.26 13.27
N ARG A 45 7.28 -14.51 14.35
CA ARG A 45 8.72 -14.76 14.34
C ARG A 45 8.99 -16.27 14.42
N PHE A 46 9.43 -16.85 13.31
CA PHE A 46 9.85 -18.27 13.28
C PHE A 46 11.13 -18.48 14.09
N THR A 47 12.09 -17.57 13.88
CA THR A 47 13.40 -17.51 14.54
C THR A 47 13.79 -16.04 14.69
N ASP A 48 14.91 -15.75 15.38
CA ASP A 48 15.46 -14.40 15.49
C ASP A 48 15.79 -13.75 14.14
N MET A 49 15.96 -14.58 13.09
CA MET A 49 16.31 -14.14 11.74
C MET A 49 15.17 -14.25 10.73
N LYS A 50 14.05 -14.91 11.06
CA LYS A 50 12.98 -15.16 10.12
C LYS A 50 11.65 -14.73 10.70
N SER A 51 10.95 -13.88 9.97
CA SER A 51 9.61 -13.42 10.35
C SER A 51 8.68 -13.34 9.14
N MET A 52 7.39 -13.42 9.41
CA MET A 52 6.33 -13.21 8.44
C MET A 52 5.33 -12.21 9.02
N ARG A 53 4.91 -11.26 8.20
CA ARG A 53 3.92 -10.23 8.53
C ARG A 53 2.76 -10.30 7.54
N LEU A 54 1.57 -10.36 8.07
CA LEU A 54 0.32 -10.22 7.32
C LEU A 54 -0.36 -8.93 7.76
N GLU A 55 -0.74 -8.11 6.81
CA GLU A 55 -1.50 -6.88 7.03
C GLU A 55 -2.76 -6.90 6.18
N LEU A 56 -3.89 -6.56 6.77
CA LEU A 56 -5.19 -6.46 6.13
C LEU A 56 -5.81 -5.11 6.45
N GLN A 57 -6.32 -4.42 5.43
CA GLN A 57 -7.01 -3.14 5.58
C GLN A 57 -8.28 -3.13 4.72
N TYR A 58 -9.27 -2.38 5.17
CA TYR A 58 -10.46 -2.10 4.37
C TYR A 58 -10.84 -0.63 4.50
N MET A 59 -10.61 0.13 3.44
CA MET A 59 -10.99 1.54 3.37
C MET A 59 -12.44 1.64 2.89
N ASN A 60 -13.31 2.19 3.72
CA ASN A 60 -14.66 2.55 3.32
C ASN A 60 -14.70 4.04 2.96
N ALA A 61 -15.01 4.33 1.70
CA ALA A 61 -15.13 5.69 1.19
C ALA A 61 -16.31 5.80 0.23
N SER A 62 -17.07 6.88 0.33
CA SER A 62 -18.28 7.11 -0.47
C SER A 62 -18.04 7.98 -1.72
N LYS A 63 -16.86 8.55 -1.85
CA LYS A 63 -16.47 9.45 -2.95
C LYS A 63 -15.15 9.00 -3.57
N ASP A 64 -14.68 9.72 -4.57
CA ASP A 64 -13.48 9.43 -5.35
C ASP A 64 -13.54 8.02 -5.97
N TYR A 65 -12.51 7.22 -5.89
CA TYR A 65 -12.49 5.85 -6.42
C TYR A 65 -13.35 4.85 -5.63
N GLY A 66 -13.89 5.26 -4.45
CA GLY A 66 -14.75 4.41 -3.61
C GLY A 66 -13.95 3.57 -2.61
N SER A 67 -14.50 2.41 -2.25
CA SER A 67 -13.96 1.56 -1.17
C SER A 67 -12.96 0.54 -1.67
N TRP A 68 -11.95 0.24 -0.82
CA TRP A 68 -10.82 -0.62 -1.16
C TRP A 68 -10.54 -1.66 -0.09
N ALA A 69 -10.18 -2.85 -0.52
CA ALA A 69 -9.54 -3.87 0.32
C ALA A 69 -8.06 -3.95 -0.01
N PHE A 70 -7.23 -4.09 0.99
CA PHE A 70 -5.79 -4.25 0.86
C PHE A 70 -5.32 -5.43 1.69
N ALA A 71 -4.43 -6.23 1.12
CA ALA A 71 -3.74 -7.30 1.79
C ALA A 71 -2.25 -7.27 1.45
N LEU A 72 -1.38 -7.48 2.45
CA LEU A 72 0.05 -7.57 2.28
C LEU A 72 0.59 -8.76 3.07
N LEU A 73 1.45 -9.52 2.43
CA LEU A 73 2.23 -10.57 3.05
C LEU A 73 3.71 -10.27 2.84
N GLU A 74 4.47 -10.20 3.94
CA GLU A 74 5.90 -9.97 3.93
C GLU A 74 6.62 -11.12 4.63
N TYR A 75 7.69 -11.61 4.03
CA TYR A 75 8.59 -12.60 4.61
C TYR A 75 10.02 -12.07 4.63
N ASN A 76 10.60 -12.03 5.81
CA ASN A 76 11.94 -11.51 6.04
C ASN A 76 12.91 -12.61 6.47
N ILE A 77 14.10 -12.61 5.88
CA ILE A 77 15.25 -13.43 6.28
C ILE A 77 16.40 -12.44 6.59
N ALA A 78 16.45 -12.03 7.85
CA ALA A 78 17.45 -11.07 8.31
C ALA A 78 18.88 -11.65 8.18
N PRO A 79 19.87 -10.79 7.89
CA PRO A 79 19.76 -9.37 7.57
C PRO A 79 19.62 -9.09 6.05
N ARG A 80 19.45 -10.12 5.21
CA ARG A 80 19.74 -10.01 3.78
C ARG A 80 18.53 -9.92 2.87
N TRP A 81 17.47 -10.64 3.15
CA TRP A 81 16.38 -10.81 2.20
C TRP A 81 15.04 -10.37 2.76
N SER A 82 14.26 -9.69 1.94
CA SER A 82 12.86 -9.38 2.17
C SER A 82 12.06 -9.67 0.91
N PHE A 83 10.93 -10.36 1.08
CA PHE A 83 9.97 -10.71 0.03
C PHE A 83 8.62 -10.17 0.44
N THR A 84 7.98 -9.40 -0.45
CA THR A 84 6.66 -8.83 -0.17
C THR A 84 5.75 -9.07 -1.36
N VAL A 85 4.53 -9.48 -1.08
CA VAL A 85 3.43 -9.47 -2.03
C VAL A 85 2.29 -8.68 -1.44
N SER A 86 1.69 -7.81 -2.22
CA SER A 86 0.49 -7.08 -1.82
C SER A 86 -0.50 -7.00 -2.96
N ASP A 87 -1.77 -6.89 -2.61
CA ASP A 87 -2.85 -6.65 -3.53
C ASP A 87 -3.80 -5.60 -2.96
N MET A 88 -4.23 -4.69 -3.80
CA MET A 88 -5.23 -3.70 -3.50
C MET A 88 -6.37 -3.86 -4.51
N TYR A 89 -7.58 -4.06 -4.00
CA TYR A 89 -8.77 -4.33 -4.79
C TYR A 89 -9.85 -3.29 -4.52
N ASN A 90 -10.37 -2.66 -5.57
CA ASN A 90 -11.48 -1.73 -5.45
C ASN A 90 -12.80 -2.51 -5.32
N THR A 91 -13.34 -2.58 -4.11
CA THR A 91 -14.52 -3.40 -3.78
C THR A 91 -15.84 -2.75 -4.17
N LYS A 92 -15.89 -1.41 -4.15
CA LYS A 92 -17.07 -0.62 -4.48
C LYS A 92 -16.65 0.62 -5.27
N PRO A 93 -16.39 0.47 -6.59
CA PRO A 93 -16.02 1.60 -7.42
C PRO A 93 -17.18 2.58 -7.56
N ASN A 94 -16.91 3.87 -7.32
CA ASN A 94 -17.90 4.91 -7.54
C ASN A 94 -18.07 5.22 -9.02
N PRO A 95 -19.32 5.52 -9.45
CA PRO A 95 -19.58 6.05 -10.78
C PRO A 95 -19.13 7.50 -10.87
N GLY A 96 -17.85 7.72 -11.07
CA GLY A 96 -17.25 9.04 -11.27
C GLY A 96 -16.56 9.11 -12.61
N ALA A 97 -16.41 10.31 -13.16
CA ALA A 97 -16.02 10.50 -14.54
C ALA A 97 -14.72 9.78 -14.95
N ASP A 98 -13.77 9.61 -14.03
CA ASP A 98 -12.44 9.10 -14.31
C ASP A 98 -12.04 7.85 -13.51
N ASN A 99 -13.02 7.16 -12.93
CA ASN A 99 -12.72 5.93 -12.21
C ASN A 99 -12.58 4.74 -13.18
N PRO A 100 -11.35 4.28 -13.47
CA PRO A 100 -11.13 3.17 -14.41
C PRO A 100 -11.76 1.87 -13.93
N ASN A 101 -11.93 1.71 -12.62
CA ASN A 101 -12.51 0.51 -12.01
C ASN A 101 -14.03 0.45 -12.12
N TYR A 102 -14.69 1.58 -12.34
CA TYR A 102 -16.14 1.59 -12.56
C TYR A 102 -16.51 0.95 -13.90
N LYS A 103 -15.71 1.20 -14.93
CA LYS A 103 -15.91 0.61 -16.26
C LYS A 103 -15.45 -0.86 -16.34
N ASN A 104 -14.44 -1.21 -15.53
CA ASN A 104 -13.86 -2.55 -15.44
C ASN A 104 -13.82 -3.02 -13.98
N PRO A 105 -14.96 -3.43 -13.38
CA PRO A 105 -14.99 -3.90 -12.01
C PRO A 105 -14.10 -5.13 -11.84
N GLY A 106 -13.39 -5.22 -10.72
CA GLY A 106 -12.50 -6.33 -10.42
C GLY A 106 -11.03 -6.09 -10.75
N ASN A 107 -10.61 -4.85 -10.95
CA ASN A 107 -9.19 -4.54 -11.09
C ASN A 107 -8.44 -4.74 -9.78
N HIS A 108 -7.45 -5.62 -9.82
CA HIS A 108 -6.47 -5.84 -8.79
C HIS A 108 -5.21 -5.05 -9.09
N TYR A 109 -4.64 -4.44 -8.04
CA TYR A 109 -3.39 -3.68 -8.08
C TYR A 109 -2.36 -4.40 -7.21
N TYR A 110 -1.71 -5.39 -7.80
CA TYR A 110 -0.79 -6.26 -7.10
C TYR A 110 0.66 -5.81 -7.26
N ASN A 111 1.45 -6.02 -6.21
CA ASN A 111 2.86 -5.75 -6.18
C ASN A 111 3.61 -6.97 -5.68
N PHE A 112 4.69 -7.31 -6.36
CA PHE A 112 5.67 -8.29 -5.94
C PHE A 112 7.00 -7.59 -5.74
N PHE A 113 7.62 -7.79 -4.60
CA PHE A 113 8.80 -7.05 -4.22
C PHE A 113 9.83 -7.98 -3.61
N VAL A 114 11.07 -7.93 -4.09
CA VAL A 114 12.22 -8.64 -3.54
C VAL A 114 13.33 -7.65 -3.26
N ALA A 115 13.85 -7.66 -2.05
CA ALA A 115 15.01 -6.87 -1.68
C ALA A 115 16.14 -7.74 -1.16
N HIS A 116 17.37 -7.40 -1.56
CA HIS A 116 18.59 -7.99 -1.07
C HIS A 116 19.52 -6.92 -0.53
N THR A 117 19.97 -7.09 0.70
CA THR A 117 20.91 -6.17 1.37
C THR A 117 22.28 -6.83 1.52
N ARG A 118 23.33 -6.16 1.08
CA ARG A 118 24.72 -6.60 1.24
C ARG A 118 25.59 -5.41 1.65
N GLY A 119 26.05 -5.42 2.91
CA GLY A 119 26.77 -4.30 3.49
C GLY A 119 25.91 -3.02 3.45
N ALA A 120 26.46 -1.96 2.91
CA ALA A 120 25.80 -0.65 2.75
C ALA A 120 24.87 -0.55 1.52
N ASN A 121 24.77 -1.62 0.73
CA ASN A 121 24.00 -1.62 -0.52
C ASN A 121 22.71 -2.41 -0.37
N ARG A 122 21.61 -1.86 -0.89
CA ARG A 122 20.31 -2.53 -1.01
C ARG A 122 19.87 -2.55 -2.46
N PHE A 123 19.63 -3.73 -2.98
CA PHE A 123 19.10 -4.00 -4.31
C PHE A 123 17.64 -4.38 -4.18
N THR A 124 16.79 -3.78 -4.98
CA THR A 124 15.37 -4.05 -4.99
C THR A 124 14.90 -4.31 -6.41
N LEU A 125 14.12 -5.38 -6.59
CA LEU A 125 13.39 -5.67 -7.81
C LEU A 125 11.91 -5.81 -7.45
N ALA A 126 11.06 -5.11 -8.19
CA ALA A 126 9.62 -5.15 -8.00
C ALA A 126 8.89 -5.27 -9.33
N TYR A 127 7.78 -6.01 -9.34
CA TYR A 127 6.73 -5.87 -10.33
C TYR A 127 5.58 -5.11 -9.67
N VAL A 128 5.18 -4.00 -10.28
CA VAL A 128 4.20 -3.07 -9.70
C VAL A 128 3.07 -2.85 -10.69
N LYS A 129 1.83 -3.00 -10.23
CA LYS A 129 0.64 -2.50 -10.90
C LYS A 129 -0.03 -1.49 -9.98
N GLN A 130 0.04 -0.21 -10.32
CA GLN A 130 -0.51 0.89 -9.51
C GLN A 130 -1.58 1.66 -10.27
N VAL A 131 -2.56 2.19 -9.52
CA VAL A 131 -3.50 3.20 -10.01
C VAL A 131 -2.78 4.54 -10.11
N ASP A 132 -3.28 5.41 -10.99
CA ASP A 132 -2.82 6.80 -11.03
C ASP A 132 -3.22 7.56 -9.76
N GLY A 133 -2.43 8.53 -9.35
CA GLY A 133 -2.72 9.35 -8.19
C GLY A 133 -1.53 10.16 -7.68
N MET A 134 -1.80 10.93 -6.63
CA MET A 134 -0.78 11.71 -5.95
C MET A 134 0.04 10.82 -5.01
N ASN A 135 1.33 10.75 -5.23
CA ASN A 135 2.27 10.04 -4.38
C ASN A 135 3.15 11.05 -3.62
N CYS A 136 3.14 10.97 -2.30
CA CYS A 136 3.92 11.86 -1.44
C CYS A 136 5.02 11.07 -0.73
N SER A 137 6.26 11.48 -0.93
CA SER A 137 7.43 10.87 -0.29
C SER A 137 8.42 11.94 0.14
N GLY A 138 8.87 11.90 1.41
CA GLY A 138 9.83 12.87 1.96
C GLY A 138 9.36 14.33 1.91
N GLY A 139 8.05 14.58 2.03
CA GLY A 139 7.47 15.93 1.96
C GLY A 139 7.26 16.47 0.54
N VAL A 140 7.62 15.71 -0.48
CA VAL A 140 7.39 16.05 -1.89
C VAL A 140 6.24 15.21 -2.43
N CYS A 141 5.19 15.86 -2.92
CA CYS A 141 4.05 15.22 -3.56
C CYS A 141 4.13 15.40 -5.07
N ARG A 142 3.93 14.31 -5.82
CA ARG A 142 3.88 14.33 -7.28
C ARG A 142 2.76 13.42 -7.79
N TYR A 143 2.16 13.80 -8.91
CA TYR A 143 1.24 12.93 -9.61
C TYR A 143 2.02 11.81 -10.33
N GLU A 144 1.68 10.55 -10.04
CA GLU A 144 2.21 9.39 -10.74
C GLU A 144 1.10 8.79 -11.61
N PRO A 145 1.36 8.54 -12.89
CA PRO A 145 0.39 7.89 -13.77
C PRO A 145 0.19 6.42 -13.39
N ALA A 146 -0.91 5.84 -13.85
CA ALA A 146 -1.10 4.39 -13.77
C ALA A 146 0.08 3.67 -14.44
N PHE A 147 0.61 2.66 -13.75
CA PHE A 147 1.80 1.94 -14.18
C PHE A 147 1.63 0.43 -13.97
N SER A 148 2.11 -0.33 -14.93
CA SER A 148 2.24 -1.78 -14.80
C SER A 148 3.57 -2.22 -15.40
N GLY A 149 4.49 -2.73 -14.57
CA GLY A 149 5.80 -3.12 -15.06
C GLY A 149 6.84 -3.39 -13.96
N LEU A 150 8.07 -3.60 -14.39
CA LEU A 150 9.21 -3.85 -13.51
C LEU A 150 9.86 -2.55 -13.06
N LYS A 151 10.21 -2.51 -11.78
CA LYS A 151 11.00 -1.44 -11.13
C LYS A 151 12.24 -2.06 -10.50
N ALA A 152 13.43 -1.54 -10.81
CA ALA A 152 14.66 -1.93 -10.14
C ALA A 152 15.28 -0.69 -9.46
N THR A 153 15.73 -0.85 -8.22
CA THR A 153 16.32 0.23 -7.44
C THR A 153 17.59 -0.26 -6.73
N VAL A 154 18.61 0.58 -6.72
CA VAL A 154 19.83 0.38 -5.94
C VAL A 154 19.99 1.57 -5.00
N THR A 155 20.10 1.28 -3.71
CA THR A 155 20.40 2.29 -2.68
C THR A 155 21.73 1.96 -2.05
N SER A 156 22.66 2.92 -1.98
CA SER A 156 23.97 2.78 -1.37
C SER A 156 24.18 3.87 -0.33
N SER A 157 24.70 3.51 0.84
CA SER A 157 25.13 4.45 1.88
C SER A 157 26.66 4.47 1.94
N PHE A 158 27.26 5.65 2.08
CA PHE A 158 28.70 5.84 2.14
C PHE A 158 29.10 6.40 3.50
#